data_ab3dd2f9a654cd0e203ec037d4de22b0
#
_entry.id   ab3dd2f9a654cd0e203ec037d4de22b0
#
_cell.length_a   1.000
_cell.length_b   1.000
_cell.length_c   1.000
_cell.angle_alpha   90.00
_cell.angle_beta   90.00
_cell.angle_gamma   90.00
#
_symmetry.space_group_name_H-M   'P 1'
#
loop_
_entity.id
_entity.type
_entity.pdbx_description
1 polymer ?
#
loop_
_entity_poly.entity_id
_entity_poly.type
_entity_poly.pdbx_seq_one_letter_code
_entity_poly.pdbx_strand_id
1 'polypeptide(L)'
;MSAAAEATAVRLVPGEAADLDGVMEVMATAFDPQFGEGWTRSQCAGILPLSGVRLMLAEDEQGATHGFSLLRTVADEAELLLLAVAPAAQRQGVGGSLLEHFIELGRREGVRRLHLEVRDGNSAVAMYQRFGFKEEGRRPKYYMGQDGSQHDALTMARELL
;
A
#
# COMPACT_ATOMS: atom_id res chain seq x y z
N MET A 1 33.28 -15.12 5.06
CA MET A 1 32.16 -14.65 5.89
C MET A 1 31.25 -13.78 5.04
N SER A 2 30.05 -14.24 4.78
CA SER A 2 29.06 -13.36 4.21
C SER A 2 28.58 -12.42 5.32
N ALA A 3 28.84 -11.13 5.18
CA ALA A 3 28.16 -10.16 6.00
C ALA A 3 26.66 -10.31 5.71
N ALA A 4 25.86 -10.60 6.73
CA ALA A 4 24.42 -10.50 6.57
C ALA A 4 24.13 -9.09 6.10
N ALA A 5 23.37 -8.94 4.99
CA ALA A 5 22.95 -7.64 4.54
C ALA A 5 22.17 -6.99 5.69
N GLU A 6 22.65 -5.84 6.17
CA GLU A 6 21.94 -5.11 7.20
C GLU A 6 20.58 -4.69 6.63
N ALA A 7 19.53 -4.93 7.42
CA ALA A 7 18.20 -4.46 7.06
C ALA A 7 18.24 -2.94 6.92
N THR A 8 17.67 -2.41 5.83
CA THR A 8 17.54 -0.97 5.64
C THR A 8 16.64 -0.41 6.74
N ALA A 9 17.21 0.42 7.61
CA ALA A 9 16.43 1.11 8.64
C ALA A 9 15.58 2.19 7.96
N VAL A 10 14.28 2.08 8.12
CA VAL A 10 13.33 3.06 7.58
C VAL A 10 12.52 3.69 8.70
N ARG A 11 12.08 4.91 8.47
CA ARG A 11 11.08 5.60 9.30
C ARG A 11 9.90 5.97 8.43
N LEU A 12 8.72 6.04 9.03
CA LEU A 12 7.52 6.46 8.35
C LEU A 12 7.37 7.97 8.47
N VAL A 13 7.23 8.64 7.34
CA VAL A 13 7.04 10.09 7.28
C VAL A 13 5.87 10.43 6.35
N PRO A 14 5.11 11.51 6.65
CA PRO A 14 4.08 11.97 5.73
C PRO A 14 4.70 12.41 4.41
N GLY A 15 4.03 12.05 3.32
CA GLY A 15 4.44 12.44 1.97
C GLY A 15 3.49 13.45 1.33
N GLU A 16 3.97 14.08 0.29
CA GLU A 16 3.21 15.07 -0.49
C GLU A 16 3.54 14.95 -1.98
N ALA A 17 2.93 15.79 -2.81
CA ALA A 17 3.13 15.74 -4.25
C ALA A 17 4.60 15.85 -4.68
N ALA A 18 5.42 16.59 -3.93
CA ALA A 18 6.85 16.71 -4.20
C ALA A 18 7.59 15.37 -4.05
N ASP A 19 7.01 14.38 -3.38
CA ASP A 19 7.63 13.07 -3.12
C ASP A 19 7.28 12.03 -4.19
N LEU A 20 6.48 12.40 -5.21
CA LEU A 20 6.00 11.43 -6.20
C LEU A 20 7.11 10.78 -7.04
N ASP A 21 8.27 11.40 -7.21
CA ASP A 21 9.38 10.75 -7.92
C ASP A 21 9.79 9.47 -7.21
N GLY A 22 10.01 9.50 -5.90
CA GLY A 22 10.35 8.33 -5.11
C GLY A 22 9.22 7.30 -5.07
N VAL A 23 7.98 7.76 -4.99
CA VAL A 23 6.79 6.89 -5.03
C VAL A 23 6.74 6.12 -6.35
N MET A 24 6.95 6.81 -7.47
CA MET A 24 6.87 6.17 -8.79
C MET A 24 8.02 5.19 -9.04
N GLU A 25 9.20 5.44 -8.47
CA GLU A 25 10.30 4.48 -8.51
C GLU A 25 9.94 3.18 -7.79
N VAL A 26 9.36 3.28 -6.60
CA VAL A 26 8.86 2.10 -5.86
C VAL A 26 7.74 1.42 -6.62
N MET A 27 6.79 2.20 -7.14
CA MET A 27 5.65 1.68 -7.92
C MET A 27 6.12 0.81 -9.09
N ALA A 28 7.10 1.31 -9.85
CA ALA A 28 7.62 0.63 -11.04
C ALA A 28 8.30 -0.70 -10.73
N THR A 29 8.92 -0.82 -9.55
CA THR A 29 9.66 -2.02 -9.16
C THR A 29 8.82 -3.00 -8.34
N ALA A 30 7.83 -2.51 -7.61
CA ALA A 30 7.00 -3.32 -6.71
C ALA A 30 5.86 -4.04 -7.42
N PHE A 31 5.31 -3.45 -8.48
CA PHE A 31 4.18 -4.01 -9.21
C PHE A 31 4.61 -4.50 -10.60
N ASP A 32 4.32 -5.77 -10.88
CA ASP A 32 4.54 -6.34 -12.20
C ASP A 32 3.45 -5.82 -13.15
N PRO A 33 3.82 -5.20 -14.29
CA PRO A 33 2.85 -4.66 -15.25
C PRO A 33 1.84 -5.68 -15.77
N GLN A 34 2.19 -6.98 -15.76
CA GLN A 34 1.26 -8.02 -16.21
C GLN A 34 -0.01 -8.12 -15.37
N PHE A 35 0.00 -7.60 -14.13
CA PHE A 35 -1.15 -7.68 -13.23
C PHE A 35 -1.99 -6.41 -13.16
N GLY A 36 -1.47 -5.28 -13.61
CA GLY A 36 -2.22 -4.03 -13.68
C GLY A 36 -2.58 -3.39 -12.34
N GLU A 37 -1.83 -3.69 -11.26
CA GLU A 37 -2.13 -3.19 -9.92
C GLU A 37 -1.61 -1.78 -9.65
N GLY A 38 -0.55 -1.38 -10.35
CA GLY A 38 0.10 -0.08 -10.13
C GLY A 38 -0.72 1.09 -10.66
N TRP A 39 -0.51 2.25 -10.07
CA TRP A 39 -1.12 3.50 -10.50
C TRP A 39 -0.12 4.34 -11.28
N THR A 40 -0.63 5.19 -12.18
CA THR A 40 0.18 6.19 -12.87
C THR A 40 0.48 7.37 -11.96
N ARG A 41 1.49 8.15 -12.31
CA ARG A 41 1.80 9.42 -11.62
C ARG A 41 0.59 10.36 -11.63
N SER A 42 -0.12 10.45 -12.76
CA SER A 42 -1.30 11.32 -12.88
C SER A 42 -2.42 10.89 -11.94
N GLN A 43 -2.64 9.58 -11.77
CA GLN A 43 -3.62 9.07 -10.82
C GLN A 43 -3.26 9.44 -9.39
N CYS A 44 -1.99 9.27 -9.01
CA CYS A 44 -1.51 9.65 -7.68
C CYS A 44 -1.63 11.15 -7.44
N ALA A 45 -1.18 11.97 -8.39
CA ALA A 45 -1.25 13.42 -8.30
C ALA A 45 -2.69 13.92 -8.21
N GLY A 46 -3.61 13.26 -8.93
CA GLY A 46 -5.01 13.64 -8.95
C GLY A 46 -5.77 13.35 -7.66
N ILE A 47 -5.37 12.32 -6.93
CA ILE A 47 -6.07 11.97 -5.68
C ILE A 47 -5.52 12.69 -4.45
N LEU A 48 -4.24 13.04 -4.45
CA LEU A 48 -3.59 13.63 -3.28
C LEU A 48 -4.29 14.87 -2.71
N PRO A 49 -4.84 15.80 -3.52
CA PRO A 49 -5.52 16.97 -2.97
C PRO A 49 -6.89 16.70 -2.37
N LEU A 50 -7.44 15.49 -2.59
CA LEU A 50 -8.79 15.19 -2.12
C LEU A 50 -8.82 15.05 -0.60
N SER A 51 -9.94 15.46 -0.02
CA SER A 51 -10.15 15.39 1.43
C SER A 51 -9.99 13.96 1.93
N GLY A 52 -9.26 13.80 3.05
CA GLY A 52 -9.05 12.52 3.69
C GLY A 52 -7.97 11.64 3.06
N VAL A 53 -7.33 12.08 1.98
CA VAL A 53 -6.24 11.33 1.34
C VAL A 53 -4.93 11.64 2.03
N ARG A 54 -4.16 10.57 2.30
CA ARG A 54 -2.84 10.66 2.93
C ARG A 54 -1.86 9.73 2.25
N LEU A 55 -0.65 10.26 2.03
CA LEU A 55 0.50 9.51 1.54
C LEU A 55 1.47 9.33 2.70
N MET A 56 1.94 8.10 2.91
CA MET A 56 2.93 7.78 3.92
C MET A 56 4.13 7.15 3.24
N LEU A 57 5.33 7.63 3.56
CA LEU A 57 6.57 7.14 2.98
C LEU A 57 7.37 6.37 4.03
N ALA A 58 7.99 5.28 3.60
CA ALA A 58 9.03 4.61 4.37
C ALA A 58 10.38 5.04 3.80
N GLU A 59 11.07 5.94 4.50
CA GLU A 59 12.33 6.52 4.06
C GLU A 59 13.51 6.01 4.87
N ASP A 60 14.67 5.86 4.22
CA ASP A 60 15.92 5.59 4.92
C ASP A 60 16.53 6.90 5.47
N GLU A 61 17.72 6.78 6.10
CA GLU A 61 18.39 7.93 6.70
C GLU A 61 18.83 8.99 5.68
N GLN A 62 18.98 8.60 4.41
CA GLN A 62 19.33 9.52 3.33
C GLN A 62 18.11 10.13 2.65
N GLY A 63 16.90 9.79 3.11
CA GLY A 63 15.65 10.28 2.54
C GLY A 63 15.18 9.54 1.30
N ALA A 64 15.78 8.40 0.97
CA ALA A 64 15.32 7.58 -0.15
C ALA A 64 14.07 6.79 0.24
N THR A 65 13.10 6.73 -0.67
CA THR A 65 11.83 6.02 -0.45
C THR A 65 11.99 4.54 -0.77
N HIS A 66 11.67 3.69 0.19
CA HIS A 66 11.70 2.23 0.05
C HIS A 66 10.33 1.58 0.01
N GLY A 67 9.31 2.32 0.38
CA GLY A 67 7.94 1.87 0.38
C GLY A 67 7.00 3.04 0.61
N PHE A 68 5.72 2.83 0.34
CA PHE A 68 4.71 3.85 0.60
C PHE A 68 3.34 3.22 0.80
N SER A 69 2.45 3.97 1.44
CA SER A 69 1.03 3.69 1.44
C SER A 69 0.25 4.93 1.02
N LEU A 70 -0.84 4.73 0.31
CA LEU A 70 -1.79 5.76 -0.06
C LEU A 70 -3.15 5.34 0.50
N LEU A 71 -3.76 6.20 1.30
CA LEU A 71 -4.99 5.87 1.98
C LEU A 71 -5.98 7.03 1.93
N ARG A 72 -7.25 6.71 2.11
CA ARG A 72 -8.31 7.70 2.16
C ARG A 72 -9.30 7.38 3.26
N THR A 73 -9.59 8.37 4.09
CA THR A 73 -10.63 8.30 5.11
C THR A 73 -11.86 9.07 4.63
N VAL A 74 -13.02 8.43 4.65
CA VAL A 74 -14.31 9.04 4.33
C VAL A 74 -15.29 8.63 5.43
N ALA A 75 -15.80 9.62 6.18
CA ALA A 75 -16.69 9.38 7.32
C ALA A 75 -16.01 8.41 8.33
N ASP A 76 -16.65 7.28 8.64
CA ASP A 76 -16.17 6.30 9.60
C ASP A 76 -15.48 5.09 8.96
N GLU A 77 -15.10 5.20 7.67
CA GLU A 77 -14.37 4.17 6.94
C GLU A 77 -13.05 4.70 6.41
N ALA A 78 -12.04 3.85 6.35
CA ALA A 78 -10.77 4.16 5.69
C ALA A 78 -10.39 3.05 4.73
N GLU A 79 -9.91 3.46 3.56
CA GLU A 79 -9.47 2.55 2.50
C GLU A 79 -7.97 2.67 2.29
N LEU A 80 -7.30 1.53 2.25
CA LEU A 80 -5.93 1.44 1.79
C LEU A 80 -5.95 1.32 0.26
N LEU A 81 -5.61 2.41 -0.42
CA LEU A 81 -5.66 2.46 -1.88
C LEU A 81 -4.46 1.77 -2.52
N LEU A 82 -3.28 1.97 -1.95
CA LEU A 82 -2.03 1.36 -2.41
C LEU A 82 -1.11 1.10 -1.22
N LEU A 83 -0.41 -0.01 -1.29
CA LEU A 83 0.70 -0.35 -0.40
C LEU A 83 1.78 -1.01 -1.26
N ALA A 84 2.97 -0.46 -1.27
CA ALA A 84 4.06 -0.99 -2.06
C ALA A 84 5.39 -0.87 -1.33
N VAL A 85 6.24 -1.88 -1.50
CA VAL A 85 7.59 -1.93 -0.93
C VAL A 85 8.54 -2.35 -2.04
N ALA A 86 9.62 -1.59 -2.23
CA ALA A 86 10.64 -1.92 -3.21
C ALA A 86 11.20 -3.33 -2.94
N PRO A 87 11.48 -4.12 -3.97
CA PRO A 87 11.94 -5.51 -3.79
C PRO A 87 13.14 -5.65 -2.86
N ALA A 88 14.09 -4.72 -2.92
CA ALA A 88 15.28 -4.74 -2.06
C ALA A 88 14.96 -4.54 -0.58
N ALA A 89 13.82 -3.94 -0.26
CA ALA A 89 13.37 -3.68 1.12
C ALA A 89 12.29 -4.64 1.60
N GLN A 90 11.85 -5.58 0.78
CA GLN A 90 10.85 -6.57 1.16
C GLN A 90 11.40 -7.54 2.20
N ARG A 91 10.48 -8.14 2.98
CA ARG A 91 10.79 -9.08 4.07
C ARG A 91 11.59 -8.46 5.22
N GLN A 92 11.60 -7.14 5.34
CA GLN A 92 12.24 -6.40 6.42
C GLN A 92 11.22 -5.70 7.33
N GLY A 93 9.93 -6.04 7.19
CA GLY A 93 8.87 -5.48 8.01
C GLY A 93 8.34 -4.13 7.55
N VAL A 94 8.79 -3.60 6.41
CA VAL A 94 8.36 -2.28 5.92
C VAL A 94 6.86 -2.27 5.58
N GLY A 95 6.38 -3.27 4.85
CA GLY A 95 4.97 -3.40 4.51
C GLY A 95 4.09 -3.52 5.76
N GLY A 96 4.52 -4.32 6.72
CA GLY A 96 3.84 -4.47 8.01
C GLY A 96 3.77 -3.16 8.78
N SER A 97 4.86 -2.39 8.80
CA SER A 97 4.90 -1.08 9.47
C SER A 97 3.94 -0.08 8.82
N LEU A 98 3.88 -0.05 7.49
CA LEU A 98 2.93 0.80 6.76
C LEU A 98 1.48 0.40 7.04
N LEU A 99 1.21 -0.89 7.07
CA LEU A 99 -0.13 -1.42 7.35
C LEU A 99 -0.53 -1.13 8.80
N GLU A 100 0.38 -1.33 9.75
CA GLU A 100 0.16 -1.00 11.16
C GLU A 100 -0.14 0.48 11.36
N HIS A 101 0.58 1.36 10.65
CA HIS A 101 0.30 2.79 10.64
C HIS A 101 -1.13 3.08 10.16
N PHE A 102 -1.56 2.44 9.08
CA PHE A 102 -2.92 2.58 8.55
C PHE A 102 -3.98 2.20 9.61
N ILE A 103 -3.78 1.08 10.27
CA ILE A 103 -4.69 0.59 11.32
C ILE A 103 -4.72 1.56 12.50
N GLU A 104 -3.57 2.01 12.96
CA GLU A 104 -3.45 2.91 14.10
C GLU A 104 -4.04 4.29 13.81
N LEU A 105 -3.85 4.79 12.59
CA LEU A 105 -4.47 6.03 12.15
C LEU A 105 -6.00 5.92 12.18
N GLY A 106 -6.54 4.79 11.71
CA GLY A 106 -7.98 4.53 11.77
C GLY A 106 -8.51 4.55 13.20
N ARG A 107 -7.79 3.93 14.13
CA ARG A 107 -8.17 3.96 15.56
C ARG A 107 -8.20 5.38 16.12
N ARG A 108 -7.16 6.16 15.83
CA ARG A 108 -7.06 7.55 16.33
C ARG A 108 -8.14 8.45 15.76
N GLU A 109 -8.58 8.21 14.54
CA GLU A 109 -9.60 9.02 13.88
C GLU A 109 -11.02 8.51 14.10
N GLY A 110 -11.21 7.46 14.90
CA GLY A 110 -12.53 6.90 15.18
C GLY A 110 -13.16 6.15 14.02
N VAL A 111 -12.34 5.66 13.11
CA VAL A 111 -12.77 4.83 12.00
C VAL A 111 -13.28 3.48 12.52
N ARG A 112 -14.43 3.05 12.02
CA ARG A 112 -15.05 1.78 12.41
C ARG A 112 -14.64 0.62 11.54
N ARG A 113 -14.33 0.89 10.28
CA ARG A 113 -14.05 -0.14 9.28
C ARG A 113 -12.90 0.28 8.38
N LEU A 114 -11.95 -0.65 8.24
CA LEU A 114 -10.84 -0.55 7.27
C LEU A 114 -11.10 -1.52 6.14
N HIS A 115 -10.83 -1.11 4.90
CA HIS A 115 -10.98 -2.01 3.76
C HIS A 115 -9.93 -1.74 2.69
N LEU A 116 -9.75 -2.71 1.81
CA LEU A 116 -8.82 -2.65 0.69
C LEU A 116 -9.26 -3.61 -0.42
N GLU A 117 -8.75 -3.35 -1.62
CA GLU A 117 -8.82 -4.29 -2.73
C GLU A 117 -7.42 -4.83 -2.99
N VAL A 118 -7.29 -6.13 -3.18
CA VAL A 118 -6.01 -6.77 -3.48
C VAL A 118 -6.22 -7.82 -4.56
N ARG A 119 -5.26 -7.93 -5.48
CA ARG A 119 -5.36 -8.95 -6.54
C ARG A 119 -5.37 -10.34 -5.93
N ASP A 120 -6.29 -11.18 -6.42
CA ASP A 120 -6.31 -12.61 -6.08
C ASP A 120 -4.98 -13.25 -6.53
N GLY A 121 -4.30 -13.90 -5.60
CA GLY A 121 -2.97 -14.48 -5.83
C GLY A 121 -1.80 -13.56 -5.46
N ASN A 122 -2.05 -12.31 -5.07
CA ASN A 122 -1.00 -11.43 -4.57
C ASN A 122 -0.48 -11.94 -3.22
N SER A 123 0.85 -12.00 -3.09
CA SER A 123 1.48 -12.50 -1.85
C SER A 123 1.14 -11.67 -0.61
N ALA A 124 0.73 -10.41 -0.78
CA ALA A 124 0.33 -9.54 0.32
C ALA A 124 -0.95 -9.99 1.03
N VAL A 125 -1.78 -10.82 0.40
CA VAL A 125 -3.01 -11.35 1.02
C VAL A 125 -2.72 -11.98 2.38
N ALA A 126 -1.66 -12.79 2.47
CA ALA A 126 -1.29 -13.44 3.73
C ALA A 126 -0.93 -12.42 4.82
N MET A 127 -0.25 -11.33 4.47
CA MET A 127 0.05 -10.24 5.40
C MET A 127 -1.23 -9.58 5.89
N TYR A 128 -2.16 -9.24 5.00
CA TYR A 128 -3.44 -8.64 5.38
C TYR A 128 -4.20 -9.54 6.34
N GLN A 129 -4.23 -10.84 6.09
CA GLN A 129 -4.88 -11.81 6.98
C GLN A 129 -4.25 -11.81 8.37
N ARG A 130 -2.92 -11.77 8.46
CA ARG A 130 -2.21 -11.70 9.75
C ARG A 130 -2.56 -10.44 10.53
N PHE A 131 -2.87 -9.34 9.85
CA PHE A 131 -3.29 -8.09 10.47
C PHE A 131 -4.80 -8.00 10.70
N GLY A 132 -5.51 -9.12 10.56
CA GLY A 132 -6.93 -9.20 10.92
C GLY A 132 -7.91 -8.84 9.81
N PHE A 133 -7.45 -8.64 8.58
CA PHE A 133 -8.32 -8.42 7.43
C PHE A 133 -8.90 -9.74 6.96
N LYS A 134 -10.18 -9.74 6.60
CA LYS A 134 -10.91 -10.90 6.09
C LYS A 134 -11.48 -10.61 4.73
N GLU A 135 -11.51 -11.62 3.86
CA GLU A 135 -12.17 -11.51 2.57
C GLU A 135 -13.68 -11.37 2.77
N GLU A 136 -14.26 -10.33 2.16
CA GLU A 136 -15.70 -10.06 2.20
C GLU A 136 -16.35 -10.17 0.82
N GLY A 137 -15.58 -10.08 -0.24
CA GLY A 137 -16.12 -10.09 -1.58
C GLY A 137 -15.03 -10.22 -2.63
N ARG A 138 -15.49 -10.27 -3.86
CA ARG A 138 -14.63 -10.42 -5.03
C ARG A 138 -15.17 -9.53 -6.14
N ARG A 139 -14.26 -8.80 -6.81
CA ARG A 139 -14.58 -8.04 -8.02
C ARG A 139 -13.94 -8.74 -9.21
N PRO A 140 -14.74 -9.43 -10.05
CA PRO A 140 -14.19 -10.11 -11.22
C PRO A 140 -13.57 -9.13 -12.20
N LYS A 141 -12.43 -9.49 -12.78
CA LYS A 141 -11.77 -8.75 -13.87
C LYS A 141 -11.48 -7.28 -13.53
N TYR A 142 -11.12 -7.02 -12.28
CA TYR A 142 -10.89 -5.68 -11.76
C TYR A 142 -9.57 -5.08 -12.24
N TYR A 143 -8.51 -5.89 -12.28
CA TYR A 143 -7.18 -5.45 -12.75
C TYR A 143 -6.95 -5.93 -14.18
N MET A 144 -6.40 -5.04 -15.01
CA MET A 144 -6.03 -5.36 -16.39
C MET A 144 -4.53 -5.20 -16.56
N GLY A 145 -3.85 -6.29 -16.93
CA GLY A 145 -2.44 -6.28 -17.23
C GLY A 145 -2.14 -5.68 -18.61
N GLN A 146 -0.88 -5.35 -18.84
CA GLN A 146 -0.43 -4.80 -20.14
C GLN A 146 -0.67 -5.77 -21.31
N ASP A 147 -0.63 -7.07 -21.04
CA ASP A 147 -0.89 -8.12 -22.03
C ASP A 147 -2.37 -8.35 -22.30
N GLY A 148 -3.25 -7.56 -21.69
CA GLY A 148 -4.70 -7.71 -21.79
C GLY A 148 -5.29 -8.74 -20.84
N SER A 149 -4.48 -9.43 -20.03
CA SER A 149 -4.98 -10.35 -19.02
C SER A 149 -5.81 -9.61 -17.97
N GLN A 150 -6.83 -10.28 -17.44
CA GLN A 150 -7.70 -9.71 -16.41
C GLN A 150 -7.58 -10.52 -15.13
N HIS A 151 -7.57 -9.82 -14.01
CA HIS A 151 -7.37 -10.43 -12.70
C HIS A 151 -8.43 -9.94 -11.72
N ASP A 152 -8.94 -10.87 -10.91
CA ASP A 152 -9.93 -10.54 -9.89
C ASP A 152 -9.29 -9.80 -8.74
N ALA A 153 -10.07 -8.94 -8.09
CA ALA A 153 -9.72 -8.33 -6.81
C ALA A 153 -10.49 -9.01 -5.69
N LEU A 154 -9.80 -9.23 -4.58
CA LEU A 154 -10.44 -9.59 -3.31
C LEU A 154 -10.69 -8.31 -2.53
N THR A 155 -11.93 -8.13 -2.07
CA THR A 155 -12.25 -7.07 -1.12
C THR A 155 -12.00 -7.62 0.27
N MET A 156 -11.09 -7.00 1.01
CA MET A 156 -10.77 -7.39 2.37
C MET A 156 -11.09 -6.26 3.33
N ALA A 157 -11.55 -6.61 4.52
CA ALA A 157 -11.93 -5.62 5.52
C ALA A 157 -11.59 -6.08 6.93
N ARG A 158 -11.44 -5.10 7.80
CA ARG A 158 -11.26 -5.27 9.24
C ARG A 158 -12.11 -4.26 10.00
N GLU A 159 -12.93 -4.76 10.92
CA GLU A 159 -13.65 -3.92 11.86
C GLU A 159 -12.72 -3.51 13.00
N LEU A 160 -12.80 -2.25 13.42
CA LEU A 160 -11.97 -1.72 14.52
C LEU A 160 -12.69 -1.67 15.89
N LEU A 161 -13.95 -2.03 15.91
CA LEU A 161 -14.75 -2.05 17.15
C LEU A 161 -15.39 -3.40 17.36
#